data_301cd07594ec6569f194aad20fa49793
#
_entry.id   301cd07594ec6569f194aad20fa49793
#
_cell.length_a   1.000
_cell.length_b   1.000
_cell.length_c   1.000
_cell.angle_alpha   90.00
_cell.angle_beta   90.00
_cell.angle_gamma   90.00
#
_symmetry.space_group_name_H-M   'P 1'
#
loop_
_entity.id
_entity.type
_entity.pdbx_description
1 polymer ?
#
loop_
_entity_poly.entity_id
_entity_poly.type
_entity_poly.pdbx_seq_one_letter_code
_entity_poly.pdbx_strand_id
1 'polypeptide(L)'
;LIPTIVAQEALDQTVSAGLQAGVSVVVIVVGLALTLMWTPSRVLRPLLWLFLVLVVAQWVVFTQLDRLPPFRTWLDDPSFAVYMPAELSLKLLVTLAVIAALFVLKRDRRAFYLAKGDLAAPAEPVPWLRVRPGDRWNTVGRDLTAAISLGTLAFLVIAGQPTMDIVVRVLPLMPAILLAAAIN
;
A
#
# COMPACT_ATOMS: atom_id res chain seq x y z
N LEU A 1 0.66 -4.27 -11.72
CA LEU A 1 0.02 -5.48 -11.15
C LEU A 1 -0.81 -6.25 -12.18
N ILE A 2 -1.83 -5.64 -12.80
CA ILE A 2 -2.70 -6.35 -13.77
C ILE A 2 -1.91 -6.90 -14.97
N PRO A 3 -1.04 -6.13 -15.65
CA PRO A 3 -0.24 -6.66 -16.77
C PRO A 3 0.68 -7.81 -16.37
N THR A 4 1.20 -7.82 -15.15
CA THR A 4 2.09 -8.89 -14.66
C THR A 4 1.34 -10.19 -14.43
N ILE A 5 0.14 -10.10 -13.82
CA ILE A 5 -0.71 -11.27 -13.57
C ILE A 5 -1.14 -11.89 -14.92
N VAL A 6 -1.58 -11.06 -15.87
CA VAL A 6 -1.98 -11.53 -17.20
C VAL A 6 -0.80 -12.16 -17.95
N ALA A 7 0.42 -11.57 -17.86
CA ALA A 7 1.59 -12.14 -18.52
C ALA A 7 2.05 -13.45 -17.86
N GLN A 8 2.00 -13.55 -16.53
CA GLN A 8 2.35 -14.79 -15.82
C GLN A 8 1.35 -15.92 -16.07
N GLU A 9 0.06 -15.62 -16.03
CA GLU A 9 -0.97 -16.66 -16.20
C GLU A 9 -1.22 -17.03 -17.66
N ALA A 10 -1.15 -16.07 -18.59
CA ALA A 10 -1.45 -16.32 -19.99
C ALA A 10 -0.24 -16.74 -20.85
N LEU A 11 0.97 -16.33 -20.46
CA LEU A 11 2.17 -16.52 -21.30
C LEU A 11 3.26 -17.35 -20.59
N ASP A 12 3.03 -17.76 -19.35
CA ASP A 12 4.01 -18.48 -18.50
C ASP A 12 5.42 -17.84 -18.49
N GLN A 13 5.44 -16.48 -18.60
CA GLN A 13 6.65 -15.69 -18.67
C GLN A 13 6.81 -14.77 -17.46
N THR A 14 7.98 -14.82 -16.85
CA THR A 14 8.37 -13.85 -15.82
C THR A 14 8.68 -12.50 -16.48
N VAL A 15 7.81 -11.52 -16.27
CA VAL A 15 8.06 -10.15 -16.75
C VAL A 15 9.05 -9.46 -15.82
N SER A 16 10.18 -9.00 -16.36
CA SER A 16 11.15 -8.27 -15.55
C SER A 16 10.55 -6.99 -14.97
N ALA A 17 10.95 -6.64 -13.74
CA ALA A 17 10.47 -5.42 -13.05
C ALA A 17 10.70 -4.15 -13.88
N GLY A 18 11.79 -4.10 -14.64
CA GLY A 18 12.11 -2.99 -15.55
C GLY A 18 11.12 -2.87 -16.71
N LEU A 19 10.74 -3.99 -17.32
CA LEU A 19 9.76 -4.00 -18.42
C LEU A 19 8.37 -3.61 -17.91
N GLN A 20 7.97 -4.08 -16.74
CA GLN A 20 6.72 -3.70 -16.11
C GLN A 20 6.66 -2.20 -15.80
N ALA A 21 7.72 -1.64 -15.20
CA ALA A 21 7.83 -0.21 -14.93
C ALA A 21 7.79 0.59 -16.25
N GLY A 22 8.53 0.15 -17.27
CA GLY A 22 8.54 0.79 -18.58
C GLY A 22 7.17 0.85 -19.24
N VAL A 23 6.45 -0.28 -19.28
CA VAL A 23 5.07 -0.33 -19.81
C VAL A 23 4.14 0.59 -19.02
N SER A 24 4.23 0.58 -17.69
CA SER A 24 3.40 1.44 -16.83
C SER A 24 3.67 2.93 -17.10
N VAL A 25 4.94 3.31 -17.23
CA VAL A 25 5.33 4.70 -17.56
C VAL A 25 4.77 5.10 -18.93
N VAL A 26 4.92 4.25 -19.96
CA VAL A 26 4.38 4.52 -21.30
C VAL A 26 2.87 4.73 -21.26
N VAL A 27 2.12 3.85 -20.60
CA VAL A 27 0.67 3.97 -20.47
C VAL A 27 0.27 5.28 -19.78
N ILE A 28 0.97 5.67 -18.71
CA ILE A 28 0.70 6.90 -17.97
C ILE A 28 1.03 8.12 -18.84
N VAL A 29 2.15 8.11 -19.56
CA VAL A 29 2.56 9.21 -20.45
C VAL A 29 1.56 9.38 -21.61
N VAL A 30 1.11 8.28 -22.21
CA VAL A 30 0.04 8.31 -23.23
C VAL A 30 -1.25 8.87 -22.63
N GLY A 31 -1.63 8.42 -21.43
CA GLY A 31 -2.77 8.96 -20.69
C GLY A 31 -2.64 10.47 -20.46
N LEU A 32 -1.49 10.96 -20.03
CA LEU A 32 -1.21 12.38 -19.87
C LEU A 32 -1.32 13.15 -21.20
N ALA A 33 -0.77 12.61 -22.29
CA ALA A 33 -0.88 13.20 -23.63
C ALA A 33 -2.34 13.29 -24.08
N LEU A 34 -3.15 12.26 -23.85
CA LEU A 34 -4.58 12.28 -24.15
C LEU A 34 -5.32 13.36 -23.35
N THR A 35 -4.91 13.66 -22.10
CA THR A 35 -5.51 14.76 -21.33
C THR A 35 -5.18 16.14 -21.90
N LEU A 36 -4.18 16.28 -22.78
CA LEU A 36 -3.89 17.54 -23.51
C LEU A 36 -4.88 17.75 -24.66
N MET A 37 -5.25 16.66 -25.31
CA MET A 37 -6.11 16.68 -26.50
C MET A 37 -7.61 16.70 -26.15
N TRP A 38 -7.99 16.02 -25.06
CA TRP A 38 -9.40 15.86 -24.68
C TRP A 38 -9.71 16.58 -23.36
N THR A 39 -10.51 17.65 -23.45
CA THR A 39 -10.83 18.55 -22.32
C THR A 39 -11.47 17.84 -21.11
N PRO A 40 -12.44 16.90 -21.26
CA PRO A 40 -13.04 16.21 -20.12
C PRO A 40 -12.03 15.39 -19.29
N SER A 41 -10.96 14.89 -19.92
CA SER A 41 -9.95 14.07 -19.23
C SER A 41 -8.94 14.89 -18.41
N ARG A 42 -8.98 16.23 -18.48
CA ARG A 42 -8.08 17.11 -17.71
C ARG A 42 -8.18 16.92 -16.20
N VAL A 43 -9.34 16.49 -15.71
CA VAL A 43 -9.55 16.16 -14.28
C VAL A 43 -8.64 15.03 -13.82
N LEU A 44 -8.26 14.12 -14.71
CA LEU A 44 -7.38 12.98 -14.39
C LEU A 44 -5.89 13.33 -14.32
N ARG A 45 -5.47 14.51 -14.82
CA ARG A 45 -4.06 14.91 -14.83
C ARG A 45 -3.34 14.77 -13.49
N PRO A 46 -3.88 15.32 -12.39
CA PRO A 46 -3.20 15.21 -11.11
C PRO A 46 -3.03 13.76 -10.65
N LEU A 47 -4.03 12.93 -10.93
CA LEU A 47 -4.00 11.50 -10.62
C LEU A 47 -2.91 10.78 -11.44
N LEU A 48 -2.84 11.04 -12.74
CA LEU A 48 -1.82 10.46 -13.63
C LEU A 48 -0.41 10.89 -13.22
N TRP A 49 -0.21 12.16 -12.82
CA TRP A 49 1.07 12.62 -12.28
C TRP A 49 1.45 11.88 -11.00
N LEU A 50 0.51 11.65 -10.09
CA LEU A 50 0.75 10.87 -8.87
C LEU A 50 1.12 9.42 -9.18
N PHE A 51 0.41 8.79 -10.13
CA PHE A 51 0.76 7.45 -10.58
C PHE A 51 2.14 7.39 -11.23
N LEU A 52 2.51 8.41 -12.02
CA LEU A 52 3.85 8.49 -12.59
C LEU A 52 4.93 8.56 -11.50
N VAL A 53 4.73 9.45 -10.52
CA VAL A 53 5.64 9.55 -9.37
C VAL A 53 5.72 8.23 -8.61
N LEU A 54 4.58 7.58 -8.36
CA LEU A 54 4.53 6.29 -7.66
C LEU A 54 5.32 5.22 -8.41
N VAL A 55 5.09 5.06 -9.72
CA VAL A 55 5.78 4.05 -10.53
C VAL A 55 7.28 4.32 -10.61
N VAL A 56 7.68 5.59 -10.82
CA VAL A 56 9.09 5.97 -10.87
C VAL A 56 9.76 5.78 -9.50
N ALA A 57 9.10 6.20 -8.41
CA ALA A 57 9.62 6.03 -7.07
C ALA A 57 9.78 4.54 -6.73
N GLN A 58 8.79 3.71 -7.02
CA GLN A 58 8.88 2.25 -6.82
C GLN A 58 10.04 1.66 -7.63
N TRP A 59 10.15 2.01 -8.90
CA TRP A 59 11.25 1.52 -9.73
C TRP A 59 12.61 1.95 -9.18
N VAL A 60 12.80 3.22 -8.85
CA VAL A 60 14.06 3.73 -8.28
C VAL A 60 14.38 3.06 -6.95
N VAL A 61 13.40 2.98 -6.05
CA VAL A 61 13.63 2.44 -4.71
C VAL A 61 13.93 0.94 -4.77
N PHE A 62 13.13 0.15 -5.49
CA PHE A 62 13.23 -1.32 -5.50
C PHE A 62 14.15 -1.90 -6.59
N THR A 63 14.80 -1.07 -7.40
CA THR A 63 15.77 -1.55 -8.40
C THR A 63 17.12 -0.85 -8.33
N GLN A 64 17.21 0.29 -7.68
CA GLN A 64 18.46 1.04 -7.57
C GLN A 64 18.92 1.14 -6.10
N LEU A 65 18.01 1.56 -5.18
CA LEU A 65 18.37 1.71 -3.77
C LEU A 65 18.57 0.37 -3.07
N ASP A 66 17.81 -0.66 -3.42
CA ASP A 66 17.98 -2.02 -2.89
C ASP A 66 19.37 -2.60 -3.16
N ARG A 67 20.04 -2.15 -4.26
CA ARG A 67 21.39 -2.56 -4.63
C ARG A 67 22.48 -1.86 -3.83
N LEU A 68 22.17 -0.78 -3.13
CA LEU A 68 23.15 -0.07 -2.31
C LEU A 68 23.61 -0.97 -1.14
N PRO A 69 24.92 -0.96 -0.82
CA PRO A 69 25.50 -1.87 0.17
C PRO A 69 24.72 -1.98 1.48
N PRO A 70 24.29 -0.87 2.13
CA PRO A 70 23.59 -0.96 3.41
C PRO A 70 22.23 -1.66 3.30
N PHE A 71 21.46 -1.39 2.23
CA PHE A 71 20.15 -2.02 2.05
C PHE A 71 20.29 -3.47 1.60
N ARG A 72 21.21 -3.76 0.70
CA ARG A 72 21.43 -5.11 0.21
C ARG A 72 21.79 -6.07 1.33
N THR A 73 22.73 -5.69 2.20
CA THR A 73 23.12 -6.55 3.34
C THR A 73 21.98 -6.81 4.31
N TRP A 74 21.08 -5.84 4.51
CA TRP A 74 19.92 -5.99 5.37
C TRP A 74 18.79 -6.79 4.72
N LEU A 75 18.60 -6.65 3.41
CA LEU A 75 17.56 -7.40 2.68
C LEU A 75 17.96 -8.85 2.45
N ASP A 76 19.26 -9.15 2.34
CA ASP A 76 19.79 -10.52 2.23
C ASP A 76 19.88 -11.22 3.58
N ASP A 77 19.63 -10.54 4.70
CA ASP A 77 19.65 -11.13 6.04
C ASP A 77 18.46 -12.08 6.24
N PRO A 78 18.68 -13.34 6.62
CA PRO A 78 17.60 -14.30 6.86
C PRO A 78 16.78 -13.98 8.11
N SER A 79 17.25 -13.06 8.96
CA SER A 79 16.54 -12.64 10.18
C SER A 79 15.39 -11.70 9.85
N PHE A 80 14.17 -12.12 10.20
CA PHE A 80 12.98 -11.27 10.04
C PHE A 80 13.13 -9.90 10.70
N ALA A 81 13.84 -9.83 11.84
CA ALA A 81 14.06 -8.60 12.61
C ALA A 81 14.95 -7.60 11.87
N VAL A 82 15.80 -8.03 10.94
CA VAL A 82 16.67 -7.17 10.13
C VAL A 82 16.02 -6.88 8.77
N TYR A 83 15.54 -7.92 8.09
CA TYR A 83 14.90 -7.82 6.77
C TYR A 83 13.68 -6.90 6.78
N MET A 84 12.77 -7.09 7.74
CA MET A 84 11.48 -6.37 7.77
C MET A 84 11.64 -4.85 7.91
N PRO A 85 12.44 -4.31 8.86
CA PRO A 85 12.70 -2.87 8.93
C PRO A 85 13.34 -2.31 7.66
N ALA A 86 14.24 -3.06 7.01
CA ALA A 86 14.85 -2.63 5.75
C ALA A 86 13.82 -2.50 4.63
N GLU A 87 12.98 -3.51 4.43
CA GLU A 87 11.89 -3.47 3.44
C GLU A 87 10.90 -2.35 3.73
N LEU A 88 10.51 -2.15 5.00
CA LEU A 88 9.61 -1.07 5.39
C LEU A 88 10.22 0.31 5.17
N SER A 89 11.53 0.46 5.38
CA SER A 89 12.24 1.71 5.10
C SER A 89 12.18 2.08 3.62
N LEU A 90 12.34 1.10 2.72
CA LEU A 90 12.19 1.31 1.28
C LEU A 90 10.75 1.69 0.91
N LYS A 91 9.75 1.01 1.47
CA LYS A 91 8.33 1.37 1.27
C LYS A 91 8.03 2.79 1.78
N LEU A 92 8.59 3.16 2.94
CA LEU A 92 8.45 4.51 3.49
C LEU A 92 9.04 5.57 2.55
N LEU A 93 10.18 5.32 1.91
CA LEU A 93 10.75 6.24 0.93
C LEU A 93 9.81 6.49 -0.26
N VAL A 94 9.15 5.44 -0.77
CA VAL A 94 8.13 5.59 -1.82
C VAL A 94 6.97 6.44 -1.32
N THR A 95 6.48 6.18 -0.11
CA THR A 95 5.39 6.95 0.49
C THR A 95 5.77 8.43 0.65
N LEU A 96 6.98 8.72 1.12
CA LEU A 96 7.49 10.09 1.25
C LEU A 96 7.61 10.80 -0.11
N ALA A 97 8.03 10.08 -1.15
CA ALA A 97 8.09 10.64 -2.51
C ALA A 97 6.69 11.03 -3.02
N VAL A 98 5.68 10.19 -2.79
CA VAL A 98 4.29 10.49 -3.13
C VAL A 98 3.76 11.68 -2.32
N ILE A 99 4.01 11.72 -1.02
CA ILE A 99 3.62 12.85 -0.16
C ILE A 99 4.29 14.15 -0.64
N ALA A 100 5.59 14.13 -0.96
CA ALA A 100 6.28 15.27 -1.52
C ALA A 100 5.65 15.74 -2.84
N ALA A 101 5.29 14.82 -3.73
CA ALA A 101 4.59 15.16 -4.98
C ALA A 101 3.24 15.82 -4.72
N LEU A 102 2.48 15.37 -3.71
CA LEU A 102 1.21 15.99 -3.32
C LEU A 102 1.41 17.44 -2.86
N PHE A 103 2.47 17.71 -2.08
CA PHE A 103 2.81 19.08 -1.69
C PHE A 103 3.20 19.95 -2.89
N VAL A 104 3.99 19.43 -3.82
CA VAL A 104 4.37 20.13 -5.06
C VAL A 104 3.15 20.47 -5.91
N LEU A 105 2.17 19.56 -5.99
CA LEU A 105 0.90 19.78 -6.68
C LEU A 105 -0.02 20.77 -5.96
N LYS A 106 0.41 21.34 -4.83
CA LYS A 106 -0.34 22.33 -4.02
C LYS A 106 -1.77 21.90 -3.70
N ARG A 107 -1.98 20.62 -3.51
CA ARG A 107 -3.29 20.07 -3.14
C ARG A 107 -3.55 20.28 -1.65
N ASP A 108 -4.81 20.55 -1.30
CA ASP A 108 -5.22 20.68 0.10
C ASP A 108 -5.02 19.33 0.83
N ARG A 109 -4.46 19.40 2.04
CA ARG A 109 -4.23 18.23 2.90
C ARG A 109 -5.51 17.44 3.17
N ARG A 110 -6.66 18.12 3.21
CA ARG A 110 -7.97 17.49 3.40
C ARG A 110 -8.37 16.63 2.22
N ALA A 111 -8.00 17.03 1.00
CA ALA A 111 -8.31 16.27 -0.22
C ALA A 111 -7.57 14.92 -0.30
N PHE A 112 -6.53 14.73 0.50
CA PHE A 112 -5.73 13.49 0.53
C PHE A 112 -5.81 12.74 1.84
N TYR A 113 -6.81 13.04 2.67
CA TYR A 113 -6.97 12.42 3.98
C TYR A 113 -5.76 12.60 4.93
N LEU A 114 -4.85 13.53 4.63
CA LEU A 114 -3.71 13.90 5.50
C LEU A 114 -4.11 14.87 6.61
N ALA A 115 -5.37 15.21 6.72
CA ALA A 115 -5.93 15.95 7.85
C ALA A 115 -6.52 14.97 8.86
N LYS A 116 -6.37 15.30 10.14
CA LYS A 116 -7.01 14.51 11.20
C LYS A 116 -8.53 14.51 10.98
N GLY A 117 -9.08 13.33 10.74
CA GLY A 117 -10.52 13.13 10.65
C GLY A 117 -11.19 13.23 12.00
N ASP A 118 -12.45 13.58 12.01
CA ASP A 118 -13.29 13.50 13.21
C ASP A 118 -13.86 12.09 13.34
N LEU A 119 -13.19 11.28 14.16
CA LEU A 119 -13.64 9.90 14.45
C LEU A 119 -14.94 9.83 15.25
N ALA A 120 -15.37 10.96 15.84
CA ALA A 120 -16.64 11.06 16.55
C ALA A 120 -17.78 11.46 15.62
N ALA A 121 -17.48 11.89 14.37
CA ALA A 121 -18.50 12.22 13.39
C ALA A 121 -19.39 11.01 13.07
N PRO A 122 -20.67 11.24 12.74
CA PRO A 122 -21.56 10.18 12.31
C PRO A 122 -21.07 9.57 11.00
N ALA A 123 -21.07 8.24 10.93
CA ALA A 123 -20.77 7.50 9.71
C ALA A 123 -21.99 7.50 8.79
N GLU A 124 -21.75 7.50 7.48
CA GLU A 124 -22.85 7.25 6.53
C GLU A 124 -23.39 5.82 6.72
N PRO A 125 -24.72 5.64 6.70
CA PRO A 125 -25.31 4.34 6.89
C PRO A 125 -24.95 3.40 5.71
N VAL A 126 -24.40 2.24 6.05
CA VAL A 126 -24.03 1.20 5.08
C VAL A 126 -24.72 -0.11 5.47
N PRO A 127 -25.90 -0.40 4.89
CA PRO A 127 -26.76 -1.51 5.36
C PRO A 127 -26.06 -2.88 5.34
N TRP A 128 -25.24 -3.17 4.36
CA TRP A 128 -24.52 -4.45 4.23
C TRP A 128 -23.38 -4.62 5.26
N LEU A 129 -22.85 -3.51 5.81
CA LEU A 129 -21.92 -3.51 6.96
C LEU A 129 -22.63 -3.35 8.30
N ARG A 130 -23.97 -3.30 8.33
CA ARG A 130 -24.77 -3.03 9.52
C ARG A 130 -24.48 -1.69 10.20
N VAL A 131 -23.92 -0.73 9.48
CA VAL A 131 -23.74 0.64 9.96
C VAL A 131 -25.08 1.34 9.93
N ARG A 132 -25.56 1.79 11.11
CA ARG A 132 -26.86 2.44 11.30
C ARG A 132 -26.72 3.96 11.25
N PRO A 133 -27.79 4.70 10.91
CA PRO A 133 -27.79 6.14 11.05
C PRO A 133 -27.46 6.55 12.50
N GLY A 134 -26.45 7.42 12.66
CA GLY A 134 -25.98 7.88 13.97
C GLY A 134 -24.80 7.11 14.56
N ASP A 135 -24.39 5.98 13.98
CA ASP A 135 -23.17 5.31 14.38
C ASP A 135 -21.96 6.21 14.12
N ARG A 136 -20.97 6.17 15.01
CA ARG A 136 -19.76 6.97 14.89
C ARG A 136 -18.65 6.18 14.23
N TRP A 137 -17.77 6.86 13.49
CA TRP A 137 -16.64 6.22 12.80
C TRP A 137 -15.74 5.39 13.74
N ASN A 138 -15.48 5.85 14.97
CA ASN A 138 -14.70 5.09 15.94
C ASN A 138 -15.38 3.77 16.35
N THR A 139 -16.71 3.76 16.48
CA THR A 139 -17.47 2.53 16.81
C THR A 139 -17.45 1.57 15.63
N VAL A 140 -17.75 2.06 14.43
CA VAL A 140 -17.72 1.26 13.19
C VAL A 140 -16.32 0.67 12.97
N GLY A 141 -15.27 1.48 13.11
CA GLY A 141 -13.88 1.03 12.96
C GLY A 141 -13.51 -0.06 13.97
N ARG A 142 -13.86 0.14 15.24
CA ARG A 142 -13.62 -0.87 16.29
C ARG A 142 -14.35 -2.19 16.02
N ASP A 143 -15.63 -2.10 15.68
CA ASP A 143 -16.45 -3.29 15.47
C ASP A 143 -16.01 -4.06 14.20
N LEU A 144 -15.65 -3.35 13.13
CA LEU A 144 -15.08 -3.95 11.92
C LEU A 144 -13.71 -4.60 12.20
N THR A 145 -12.84 -3.92 12.94
CA THR A 145 -11.54 -4.48 13.34
C THR A 145 -11.72 -5.74 14.18
N ALA A 146 -12.65 -5.73 15.16
CA ALA A 146 -12.94 -6.90 15.97
C ALA A 146 -13.48 -8.05 15.10
N ALA A 147 -14.40 -7.79 14.18
CA ALA A 147 -14.96 -8.81 13.29
C ALA A 147 -13.89 -9.43 12.38
N ILE A 148 -13.02 -8.62 11.76
CA ILE A 148 -11.93 -9.10 10.92
C ILE A 148 -10.92 -9.91 11.76
N SER A 149 -10.53 -9.41 12.93
CA SER A 149 -9.58 -10.10 13.82
C SER A 149 -10.11 -11.46 14.28
N LEU A 150 -11.37 -11.51 14.70
CA LEU A 150 -12.01 -12.77 15.12
C LEU A 150 -12.19 -13.72 13.94
N GLY A 151 -12.57 -13.24 12.77
CA GLY A 151 -12.67 -14.05 11.55
C GLY A 151 -11.33 -14.63 11.12
N THR A 152 -10.28 -13.83 11.16
CA THR A 152 -8.91 -14.28 10.87
C THR A 152 -8.45 -15.32 11.89
N LEU A 153 -8.67 -15.08 13.18
CA LEU A 153 -8.32 -16.03 14.23
C LEU A 153 -9.06 -17.36 14.06
N ALA A 154 -10.37 -17.30 13.81
CA ALA A 154 -11.18 -18.50 13.56
C ALA A 154 -10.66 -19.28 12.33
N PHE A 155 -10.34 -18.59 11.25
CA PHE A 155 -9.74 -19.20 10.05
C PHE A 155 -8.41 -19.89 10.38
N LEU A 156 -7.52 -19.23 11.11
CA LEU A 156 -6.23 -19.80 11.52
C LEU A 156 -6.40 -21.04 12.39
N VAL A 157 -7.34 -21.02 13.33
CA VAL A 157 -7.64 -22.19 14.18
C VAL A 157 -8.18 -23.35 13.35
N ILE A 158 -9.10 -23.11 12.42
CA ILE A 158 -9.64 -24.14 11.52
C ILE A 158 -8.55 -24.69 10.60
N ALA A 159 -7.63 -23.85 10.14
CA ALA A 159 -6.48 -24.25 9.34
C ALA A 159 -5.37 -24.99 10.14
N GLY A 160 -5.60 -25.28 11.42
CA GLY A 160 -4.62 -25.94 12.28
C GLY A 160 -3.43 -25.05 12.70
N GLN A 161 -3.57 -23.75 12.57
CA GLN A 161 -2.63 -22.72 13.03
C GLN A 161 -3.39 -21.78 13.99
N PRO A 162 -2.74 -21.13 14.96
CA PRO A 162 -1.33 -21.21 15.30
C PRO A 162 -1.02 -22.34 16.31
N THR A 163 0.09 -23.01 16.14
CA THR A 163 0.66 -23.81 17.23
C THR A 163 1.28 -22.90 18.29
N MET A 164 1.35 -23.35 19.57
CA MET A 164 1.96 -22.54 20.64
C MET A 164 3.41 -22.13 20.31
N ASP A 165 4.13 -22.96 19.58
CA ASP A 165 5.49 -22.67 19.12
C ASP A 165 5.52 -21.44 18.19
N ILE A 166 4.57 -21.32 17.25
CA ILE A 166 4.44 -20.16 16.38
C ILE A 166 4.10 -18.90 17.19
N VAL A 167 3.18 -18.99 18.16
CA VAL A 167 2.81 -17.85 18.99
C VAL A 167 4.01 -17.32 19.77
N VAL A 168 4.79 -18.22 20.40
CA VAL A 168 5.99 -17.84 21.15
C VAL A 168 7.06 -17.22 20.25
N ARG A 169 7.22 -17.70 19.02
CA ARG A 169 8.19 -17.13 18.05
C ARG A 169 7.74 -15.76 17.50
N VAL A 170 6.45 -15.56 17.31
CA VAL A 170 5.91 -14.32 16.71
C VAL A 170 5.74 -13.20 17.75
N LEU A 171 5.50 -13.53 19.02
CA LEU A 171 5.26 -12.56 20.08
C LEU A 171 6.34 -11.46 20.19
N PRO A 172 7.65 -11.76 20.17
CA PRO A 172 8.69 -10.73 20.19
C PRO A 172 8.74 -9.89 18.91
N LEU A 173 8.16 -10.37 17.82
CA LEU A 173 8.10 -9.66 16.53
C LEU A 173 6.87 -8.75 16.40
N MET A 174 5.91 -8.83 17.32
CA MET A 174 4.67 -8.03 17.29
C MET A 174 4.90 -6.53 17.14
N PRO A 175 5.88 -5.88 17.81
CA PRO A 175 6.13 -4.46 17.60
C PRO A 175 6.52 -4.13 16.15
N ALA A 176 7.34 -4.97 15.52
CA ALA A 176 7.74 -4.80 14.13
C ALA A 176 6.55 -5.02 13.17
N ILE A 177 5.70 -6.02 13.45
CA ILE A 177 4.48 -6.29 12.68
C ILE A 177 3.49 -5.13 12.79
N LEU A 178 3.29 -4.57 13.99
CA LEU A 178 2.42 -3.43 14.20
C LEU A 178 2.96 -2.17 13.50
N LEU A 179 4.27 -1.95 13.54
CA LEU A 179 4.89 -0.86 12.79
C LEU A 179 4.71 -1.05 11.28
N ALA A 180 4.88 -2.28 10.79
CA ALA A 180 4.63 -2.64 9.40
C ALA A 180 3.18 -2.32 8.99
N ALA A 181 2.22 -2.72 9.81
CA ALA A 181 0.81 -2.46 9.56
C ALA A 181 0.46 -0.96 9.62
N ALA A 182 1.18 -0.16 10.40
CA ALA A 182 0.98 1.28 10.47
C ALA A 182 1.57 2.04 9.26
N ILE A 183 2.58 1.47 8.60
CA ILE A 183 3.28 2.08 7.45
C ILE A 183 2.64 1.65 6.11
N ASN A 184 2.04 0.46 6.04
CA ASN A 184 1.34 -0.03 4.84
C ASN A 184 -0.06 0.56 4.72
#